data_f48893efef9b3649ef42904196bcca76
#
_entry.id   f48893efef9b3649ef42904196bcca76
#
_cell.length_a   1.000
_cell.length_b   1.000
_cell.length_c   1.000
_cell.angle_alpha   90.00
_cell.angle_beta   90.00
_cell.angle_gamma   90.00
#
_symmetry.space_group_name_H-M   'P 1'
#
loop_
_entity.id
_entity.type
_entity.pdbx_description
1 polymer ?
#
loop_
_entity_poly.entity_id
_entity_poly.type
_entity_poly.pdbx_seq_one_letter_code
_entity_poly.pdbx_strand_id
1 'polypeptide(L)'
;MKNFCVFFVSALFLLSTVQAVETDYRQGLSIWFDTPNSLTGQAVWLRSNGNRGANLDREWESRSLPIGNGSLGANILGSVAAERITLNEKTLWRGGPNTSGGADYYWNVNKQSAPILKEIRQAFTEGNGEKAAQLTRKNFNGLAAYEEKDEHPFRFGSFTTMGELYIETDLSELRMKNYRRILSLDSAMAVVQFDKEGVQYRRKYFISYPDSVMAMEFSADKAGKQNLV
;
A
#
# COMPACT_ATOMS: atom_id res chain seq x y z
N MET A 1 4.39 -14.81 -22.63
CA MET A 1 5.81 -14.44 -22.48
C MET A 1 6.02 -14.18 -21.00
N LYS A 2 6.93 -14.93 -20.37
CA LYS A 2 7.17 -14.88 -18.93
C LYS A 2 8.07 -13.66 -18.63
N ASN A 3 7.53 -12.62 -18.05
CA ASN A 3 8.34 -11.53 -17.52
C ASN A 3 8.86 -11.95 -16.14
N PHE A 4 10.13 -12.27 -16.10
CA PHE A 4 10.87 -12.47 -14.85
C PHE A 4 11.18 -11.09 -14.27
N CYS A 5 10.68 -10.78 -13.07
CA CYS A 5 11.19 -9.67 -12.28
C CYS A 5 12.61 -10.02 -11.83
N VAL A 6 13.58 -9.37 -12.40
CA VAL A 6 14.98 -9.48 -11.96
C VAL A 6 15.25 -8.33 -11.01
N PHE A 7 15.53 -8.66 -9.76
CA PHE A 7 16.02 -7.69 -8.79
C PHE A 7 17.53 -7.48 -9.03
N PHE A 8 17.89 -6.34 -9.59
CA PHE A 8 19.30 -5.90 -9.64
C PHE A 8 19.63 -5.11 -8.39
N VAL A 9 20.44 -5.68 -7.52
CA VAL A 9 21.16 -4.93 -6.48
C VAL A 9 22.44 -4.43 -7.10
N SER A 10 22.44 -3.21 -7.64
CA SER A 10 23.64 -2.58 -8.16
C SER A 10 24.19 -1.62 -7.09
N ALA A 11 25.29 -1.99 -6.47
CA ALA A 11 26.03 -1.11 -5.58
C ALA A 11 26.94 -0.21 -6.43
N LEU A 12 26.39 0.93 -6.87
CA LEU A 12 27.19 1.97 -7.54
C LEU A 12 27.74 2.92 -6.48
N PHE A 13 29.04 2.82 -6.18
CA PHE A 13 29.77 3.80 -5.38
C PHE A 13 30.02 5.06 -6.22
N LEU A 14 29.11 6.02 -6.15
CA LEU A 14 29.38 7.39 -6.58
C LEU A 14 29.65 8.23 -5.32
N LEU A 15 30.91 8.61 -5.11
CA LEU A 15 31.33 9.66 -4.20
C LEU A 15 30.77 11.00 -4.73
N SER A 16 29.52 11.29 -4.47
CA SER A 16 28.97 12.64 -4.58
C SER A 16 28.90 13.23 -3.19
N THR A 17 29.54 14.35 -2.98
CA THR A 17 29.31 15.21 -1.82
C THR A 17 27.83 15.63 -1.86
N VAL A 18 26.99 14.87 -1.16
CA VAL A 18 25.59 15.22 -1.02
C VAL A 18 25.52 16.38 -0.03
N GLN A 19 25.51 17.59 -0.54
CA GLN A 19 24.94 18.69 0.22
C GLN A 19 23.49 18.28 0.51
N ALA A 20 23.18 18.06 1.79
CA ALA A 20 21.83 17.87 2.23
C ALA A 20 21.06 19.18 1.93
N VAL A 21 20.41 19.23 0.80
CA VAL A 21 19.36 20.22 0.58
C VAL A 21 18.28 19.78 1.58
N GLU A 22 18.21 20.49 2.69
CA GLU A 22 17.13 20.42 3.64
C GLU A 22 15.88 20.86 2.87
N THR A 23 15.23 19.90 2.25
CA THR A 23 13.98 20.16 1.52
C THR A 23 13.00 20.57 2.60
N ASP A 24 12.60 21.82 2.61
CA ASP A 24 11.58 22.30 3.53
C ASP A 24 10.25 21.62 3.17
N TYR A 25 10.07 20.41 3.73
CA TYR A 25 8.88 19.58 3.55
C TYR A 25 7.59 20.30 4.01
N ARG A 26 7.71 21.44 4.68
CA ARG A 26 6.58 22.27 5.13
C ARG A 26 6.06 23.19 4.04
N GLN A 27 6.82 23.44 2.99
CA GLN A 27 6.44 24.37 1.91
C GLN A 27 5.92 23.68 0.66
N GLY A 28 6.03 22.36 0.54
CA GLY A 28 5.60 21.61 -0.63
C GLY A 28 4.32 20.78 -0.38
N LEU A 29 3.83 20.14 -1.42
CA LEU A 29 2.76 19.14 -1.34
C LEU A 29 3.36 17.86 -0.72
N SER A 30 3.31 17.72 0.60
CA SER A 30 3.88 16.58 1.31
C SER A 30 3.03 16.14 2.49
N ILE A 31 3.11 14.85 2.78
CA ILE A 31 2.60 14.23 4.01
C ILE A 31 3.82 13.81 4.81
N TRP A 32 3.84 14.07 6.10
CA TRP A 32 4.98 13.71 6.93
C TRP A 32 4.61 13.25 8.35
N PHE A 33 5.50 12.47 8.94
CA PHE A 33 5.42 12.02 10.33
C PHE A 33 6.79 12.20 10.99
N ASP A 34 6.79 12.41 12.29
CA ASP A 34 7.99 12.60 13.12
C ASP A 34 8.31 11.41 14.02
N THR A 35 7.59 10.33 13.83
CA THR A 35 7.80 9.08 14.57
C THR A 35 7.86 7.89 13.60
N PRO A 36 8.72 6.90 13.85
CA PRO A 36 8.73 5.66 13.08
C PRO A 36 7.44 4.89 13.25
N ASN A 37 7.12 4.02 12.32
CA ASN A 37 6.09 3.02 12.51
C ASN A 37 6.61 1.88 13.37
N SER A 38 5.72 1.33 14.17
CA SER A 38 5.99 0.11 14.94
C SER A 38 5.82 -1.11 14.03
N LEU A 39 6.76 -2.05 14.11
CA LEU A 39 6.62 -3.36 13.48
C LEU A 39 5.67 -4.29 14.24
N THR A 40 5.20 -3.89 15.42
CA THR A 40 4.37 -4.73 16.29
C THR A 40 2.98 -5.01 15.74
N GLY A 41 2.45 -4.17 14.86
CA GLY A 41 1.18 -4.42 14.14
C GLY A 41 1.19 -5.67 13.26
N GLN A 42 2.35 -6.10 12.85
CA GLN A 42 2.59 -7.25 11.98
C GLN A 42 2.07 -8.59 12.54
N ALA A 43 2.25 -8.83 13.83
CA ALA A 43 1.84 -10.09 14.45
C ALA A 43 0.31 -10.29 14.49
N VAL A 44 -0.43 -9.21 14.37
CA VAL A 44 -1.88 -9.21 14.45
C VAL A 44 -2.49 -9.66 13.12
N TRP A 45 -1.91 -9.25 12.00
CA TRP A 45 -2.39 -9.59 10.66
C TRP A 45 -2.21 -11.08 10.32
N LEU A 46 -1.06 -11.64 10.67
CA LEU A 46 -0.74 -13.05 10.42
C LEU A 46 -1.53 -14.02 11.30
N ARG A 47 -2.15 -13.56 12.39
CA ARG A 47 -2.87 -14.40 13.36
C ARG A 47 -4.40 -14.35 13.22
N SER A 48 -4.94 -13.61 12.28
CA SER A 48 -6.40 -13.56 12.10
C SER A 48 -6.91 -14.82 11.44
N ASN A 49 -7.24 -15.81 12.24
CA ASN A 49 -8.00 -16.99 11.84
C ASN A 49 -9.42 -16.54 11.41
N GLY A 50 -9.58 -16.07 10.18
CA GLY A 50 -10.87 -15.96 9.52
C GLY A 50 -11.92 -15.00 10.12
N ASN A 51 -11.63 -14.29 11.20
CA ASN A 51 -12.54 -13.29 11.74
C ASN A 51 -12.47 -12.01 10.90
N ARG A 52 -13.45 -11.86 10.03
CA ARG A 52 -13.63 -10.67 9.20
C ARG A 52 -13.77 -9.43 10.08
N GLY A 53 -12.80 -8.53 10.00
CA GLY A 53 -12.90 -7.17 10.55
C GLY A 53 -12.17 -6.89 11.86
N ALA A 54 -11.50 -7.86 12.49
CA ALA A 54 -10.94 -7.63 13.82
C ALA A 54 -9.48 -7.16 13.87
N ASN A 55 -8.70 -7.32 12.79
CA ASN A 55 -7.25 -7.12 12.87
C ASN A 55 -6.73 -6.34 11.66
N LEU A 56 -7.14 -5.08 11.59
CA LEU A 56 -6.54 -4.12 10.67
C LEU A 56 -5.13 -3.78 11.16
N ASP A 57 -4.16 -3.84 10.26
CA ASP A 57 -2.83 -3.30 10.51
C ASP A 57 -2.91 -1.77 10.47
N ARG A 58 -3.21 -1.18 11.62
CA ARG A 58 -3.44 0.27 11.73
C ARG A 58 -2.23 1.09 11.31
N GLU A 59 -1.03 0.60 11.55
CA GLU A 59 0.19 1.30 11.15
C GLU A 59 0.32 1.32 9.63
N TRP A 60 0.03 0.21 8.98
CA TRP A 60 -0.02 0.13 7.53
C TRP A 60 -1.13 1.01 6.94
N GLU A 61 -2.31 0.93 7.51
CA GLU A 61 -3.51 1.56 6.98
C GLU A 61 -3.50 3.09 7.12
N SER A 62 -3.06 3.60 8.27
CA SER A 62 -3.18 5.02 8.61
C SER A 62 -1.87 5.79 8.53
N ARG A 63 -0.72 5.11 8.49
CA ARG A 63 0.59 5.74 8.65
C ARG A 63 1.63 5.31 7.64
N SER A 64 1.38 4.34 6.75
CA SER A 64 2.30 4.01 5.68
C SER A 64 2.35 5.12 4.61
N LEU A 65 3.46 5.20 3.89
CA LEU A 65 3.66 6.15 2.79
C LEU A 65 3.51 5.39 1.47
N PRO A 66 2.40 5.59 0.73
CA PRO A 66 2.18 4.90 -0.53
C PRO A 66 2.97 5.55 -1.67
N ILE A 67 3.64 4.73 -2.46
CA ILE A 67 4.28 5.12 -3.73
C ILE A 67 3.86 4.16 -4.85
N GLY A 68 3.89 4.60 -6.10
CA GLY A 68 3.51 3.75 -7.22
C GLY A 68 3.61 4.41 -8.58
N ASN A 69 3.55 3.60 -9.63
CA ASN A 69 3.56 4.04 -11.03
C ASN A 69 2.30 3.62 -11.82
N GLY A 70 1.26 3.16 -11.12
CA GLY A 70 0.03 2.66 -11.72
C GLY A 70 0.08 1.17 -12.11
N SER A 71 1.24 0.52 -12.08
CA SER A 71 1.41 -0.93 -12.25
C SER A 71 1.94 -1.57 -10.98
N LEU A 72 3.07 -1.08 -10.50
CA LEU A 72 3.65 -1.44 -9.22
C LEU A 72 3.22 -0.43 -8.15
N GLY A 73 3.05 -0.91 -6.94
CA GLY A 73 2.78 -0.11 -5.76
C GLY A 73 3.57 -0.62 -4.56
N ALA A 74 3.88 0.29 -3.64
CA ALA A 74 4.49 -0.05 -2.38
C ALA A 74 4.00 0.87 -1.26
N ASN A 75 3.90 0.33 -0.04
CA ASN A 75 3.69 1.11 1.17
C ASN A 75 4.94 1.04 2.04
N ILE A 76 5.55 2.19 2.29
CA ILE A 76 6.76 2.34 3.10
C ILE A 76 6.36 2.63 4.55
N LEU A 77 6.81 1.81 5.48
CA LEU A 77 6.48 2.01 6.89
C LEU A 77 7.46 2.94 7.60
N GLY A 78 8.73 2.97 7.21
CA GLY A 78 9.73 3.85 7.78
C GLY A 78 10.23 3.43 9.16
N SER A 79 10.23 2.14 9.47
CA SER A 79 10.84 1.62 10.68
C SER A 79 12.37 1.64 10.58
N VAL A 80 13.06 1.80 11.70
CA VAL A 80 14.51 2.04 11.71
C VAL A 80 15.32 0.75 11.67
N ALA A 81 15.07 -0.16 12.62
CA ALA A 81 15.83 -1.41 12.74
C ALA A 81 15.54 -2.38 11.60
N ALA A 82 14.29 -2.43 11.16
CA ALA A 82 13.87 -3.24 10.03
C ALA A 82 12.83 -2.46 9.23
N GLU A 83 13.17 -2.05 8.02
CA GLU A 83 12.19 -1.45 7.11
C GLU A 83 11.23 -2.52 6.61
N ARG A 84 9.94 -2.25 6.68
CA ARG A 84 8.89 -3.08 6.11
C ARG A 84 8.26 -2.36 4.93
N ILE A 85 8.19 -3.03 3.80
CA ILE A 85 7.61 -2.52 2.57
C ILE A 85 6.60 -3.53 2.06
N THR A 86 5.33 -3.16 2.04
CA THR A 86 4.30 -3.98 1.42
C THR A 86 4.28 -3.71 -0.08
N LEU A 87 4.43 -4.75 -0.87
CA LEU A 87 4.50 -4.66 -2.33
C LEU A 87 3.19 -5.09 -2.98
N ASN A 88 2.90 -4.48 -4.11
CA ASN A 88 1.74 -4.82 -4.90
C ASN A 88 2.00 -4.67 -6.41
N GLU A 89 1.27 -5.45 -7.21
CA GLU A 89 1.24 -5.36 -8.65
C GLU A 89 -0.21 -5.52 -9.12
N LYS A 90 -0.66 -4.63 -10.02
CA LYS A 90 -2.08 -4.46 -10.39
C LYS A 90 -2.76 -5.69 -11.00
N THR A 91 -2.00 -6.64 -11.52
CA THR A 91 -2.55 -7.86 -12.16
C THR A 91 -2.67 -9.04 -11.20
N LEU A 92 -2.25 -8.87 -9.94
CA LEU A 92 -2.33 -9.93 -8.93
C LEU A 92 -3.75 -10.04 -8.37
N TRP A 93 -4.58 -10.75 -9.12
CA TRP A 93 -5.96 -11.07 -8.73
C TRP A 93 -6.13 -12.56 -8.50
N ARG A 94 -6.90 -12.89 -7.48
CA ARG A 94 -7.35 -14.26 -7.22
C ARG A 94 -8.83 -14.36 -7.58
N GLY A 95 -9.17 -15.32 -8.42
CA GLY A 95 -10.53 -15.48 -8.92
C GLY A 95 -10.86 -14.51 -10.05
N GLY A 96 -12.10 -14.43 -10.42
CA GLY A 96 -12.60 -13.57 -11.48
C GLY A 96 -13.72 -14.18 -12.31
N PRO A 97 -14.13 -13.53 -13.39
CA PRO A 97 -15.34 -13.89 -14.14
C PRO A 97 -15.37 -15.32 -14.65
N ASN A 98 -14.23 -15.89 -14.98
CA ASN A 98 -14.13 -17.23 -15.60
C ASN A 98 -13.94 -18.36 -14.59
N THR A 99 -13.83 -18.07 -13.31
CA THR A 99 -13.49 -19.07 -12.27
C THR A 99 -14.69 -19.65 -11.55
N SER A 100 -15.86 -19.03 -11.67
CA SER A 100 -17.01 -19.37 -10.81
C SER A 100 -18.37 -19.30 -11.50
N GLY A 101 -18.49 -19.78 -12.68
CA GLY A 101 -19.83 -20.04 -13.18
C GLY A 101 -20.33 -19.23 -14.35
N GLY A 102 -19.48 -18.90 -15.26
CA GLY A 102 -19.98 -18.70 -16.60
C GLY A 102 -19.93 -17.30 -17.17
N ALA A 103 -20.24 -17.26 -18.45
CA ALA A 103 -20.25 -16.09 -19.31
C ALA A 103 -21.16 -14.93 -18.87
N ASP A 104 -21.96 -15.12 -17.84
CA ASP A 104 -22.97 -14.18 -17.41
C ASP A 104 -22.52 -13.21 -16.30
N TYR A 105 -21.31 -13.40 -15.78
CA TYR A 105 -20.81 -12.65 -14.65
C TYR A 105 -20.84 -11.11 -14.83
N TYR A 106 -20.43 -10.61 -16.00
CA TYR A 106 -20.47 -9.18 -16.28
C TYR A 106 -21.71 -8.71 -17.02
N TRP A 107 -22.15 -9.51 -17.95
CA TRP A 107 -23.10 -9.03 -18.97
C TRP A 107 -24.55 -9.10 -18.53
N ASN A 108 -24.86 -10.01 -17.61
CA ASN A 108 -26.24 -10.23 -17.14
C ASN A 108 -26.52 -9.67 -15.76
N VAL A 109 -25.48 -9.23 -15.04
CA VAL A 109 -25.66 -8.62 -13.73
C VAL A 109 -26.39 -7.29 -13.88
N ASN A 110 -27.51 -7.16 -13.17
CA ASN A 110 -28.28 -5.91 -13.07
C ASN A 110 -28.85 -5.37 -14.39
N LYS A 111 -28.94 -6.14 -15.45
CA LYS A 111 -29.48 -5.66 -16.75
C LYS A 111 -30.89 -5.05 -16.65
N GLN A 112 -31.73 -5.55 -15.76
CA GLN A 112 -33.09 -5.08 -15.58
C GLN A 112 -33.26 -4.09 -14.42
N SER A 113 -32.18 -3.68 -13.79
CA SER A 113 -32.23 -2.84 -12.59
C SER A 113 -32.35 -1.34 -12.88
N ALA A 114 -32.16 -0.91 -14.12
CA ALA A 114 -32.23 0.52 -14.47
C ALA A 114 -33.53 1.24 -14.01
N PRO A 115 -34.73 0.64 -14.11
CA PRO A 115 -35.95 1.25 -13.59
C PRO A 115 -35.93 1.56 -12.11
N ILE A 116 -35.25 0.75 -11.32
CA ILE A 116 -35.14 0.89 -9.86
C ILE A 116 -34.40 2.16 -9.45
N LEU A 117 -33.56 2.72 -10.34
CA LEU A 117 -32.87 3.99 -10.06
C LEU A 117 -33.83 5.13 -9.72
N LYS A 118 -35.03 5.13 -10.32
CA LYS A 118 -36.06 6.11 -10.01
C LYS A 118 -36.52 6.00 -8.56
N GLU A 119 -36.77 4.79 -8.09
CA GLU A 119 -37.19 4.53 -6.72
C GLU A 119 -36.10 4.86 -5.71
N ILE A 120 -34.84 4.55 -6.05
CA ILE A 120 -33.68 4.89 -5.20
C ILE A 120 -33.57 6.40 -5.03
N ARG A 121 -33.66 7.14 -6.15
CA ARG A 121 -33.62 8.62 -6.12
C ARG A 121 -34.79 9.21 -5.32
N GLN A 122 -35.97 8.66 -5.48
CA GLN A 122 -37.15 9.07 -4.72
C GLN A 122 -36.93 8.83 -3.22
N ALA A 123 -36.43 7.65 -2.82
CA ALA A 123 -36.16 7.35 -1.43
C ALA A 123 -35.15 8.33 -0.82
N PHE A 124 -34.12 8.76 -1.57
CA PHE A 124 -33.20 9.82 -1.12
C PHE A 124 -33.92 11.17 -0.96
N THR A 125 -34.78 11.55 -1.91
CA THR A 125 -35.53 12.81 -1.85
C THR A 125 -36.49 12.83 -0.66
N GLU A 126 -37.05 11.69 -0.29
CA GLU A 126 -37.92 11.51 0.87
C GLU A 126 -37.15 11.38 2.20
N GLY A 127 -35.83 11.47 2.18
CA GLY A 127 -34.96 11.30 3.36
C GLY A 127 -34.85 9.86 3.88
N ASN A 128 -35.33 8.88 3.10
CA ASN A 128 -35.29 7.47 3.47
C ASN A 128 -34.02 6.79 2.92
N GLY A 129 -32.87 7.12 3.54
CA GLY A 129 -31.57 6.58 3.15
C GLY A 129 -31.46 5.05 3.33
N GLU A 130 -32.15 4.48 4.30
CA GLU A 130 -32.14 3.03 4.53
C GLU A 130 -32.81 2.28 3.36
N LYS A 131 -34.00 2.72 2.93
CA LYS A 131 -34.68 2.16 1.76
C LYS A 131 -33.81 2.30 0.50
N ALA A 132 -33.19 3.46 0.30
CA ALA A 132 -32.30 3.68 -0.83
C ALA A 132 -31.11 2.69 -0.81
N ALA A 133 -30.47 2.48 0.34
CA ALA A 133 -29.39 1.54 0.51
C ALA A 133 -29.81 0.08 0.29
N GLN A 134 -31.00 -0.31 0.76
CA GLN A 134 -31.54 -1.65 0.54
C GLN A 134 -31.80 -1.92 -0.94
N LEU A 135 -32.45 -0.98 -1.64
CA LEU A 135 -32.71 -1.08 -3.07
C LEU A 135 -31.41 -1.16 -3.87
N THR A 136 -30.40 -0.36 -3.50
CA THR A 136 -29.10 -0.38 -4.14
C THR A 136 -28.40 -1.73 -3.94
N ARG A 137 -28.34 -2.24 -2.72
CA ARG A 137 -27.75 -3.55 -2.43
C ARG A 137 -28.42 -4.68 -3.18
N LYS A 138 -29.75 -4.67 -3.23
CA LYS A 138 -30.51 -5.72 -3.90
C LYS A 138 -30.34 -5.72 -5.41
N ASN A 139 -30.20 -4.55 -6.04
CA ASN A 139 -30.31 -4.42 -7.49
C ASN A 139 -29.00 -4.02 -8.20
N PHE A 140 -27.99 -3.53 -7.48
CA PHE A 140 -26.77 -2.98 -8.09
C PHE A 140 -25.45 -3.53 -7.53
N ASN A 141 -25.48 -4.42 -6.54
CA ASN A 141 -24.26 -5.00 -5.99
C ASN A 141 -23.75 -6.24 -6.73
N GLY A 142 -24.24 -6.49 -7.92
CA GLY A 142 -23.87 -7.68 -8.65
C GLY A 142 -24.60 -8.92 -8.15
N LEU A 143 -24.15 -10.08 -8.55
CA LEU A 143 -24.64 -11.34 -7.97
C LEU A 143 -24.30 -11.33 -6.50
N ALA A 144 -25.29 -11.55 -5.65
CA ALA A 144 -25.11 -11.57 -4.22
C ALA A 144 -23.94 -12.49 -3.87
N ALA A 145 -22.87 -11.88 -3.38
CA ALA A 145 -21.62 -12.58 -3.12
C ALA A 145 -21.73 -13.58 -1.97
N TYR A 146 -22.86 -13.59 -1.28
CA TYR A 146 -23.08 -14.35 -0.07
C TYR A 146 -24.50 -14.89 0.02
N GLU A 147 -24.71 -16.02 -0.59
CA GLU A 147 -25.54 -17.01 0.09
C GLU A 147 -24.57 -17.80 0.99
N GLU A 148 -24.89 -17.92 2.24
CA GLU A 148 -24.09 -18.55 3.30
C GLU A 148 -23.72 -20.04 3.02
N LYS A 149 -24.24 -20.59 1.92
CA LYS A 149 -24.09 -21.96 1.44
C LYS A 149 -23.18 -22.10 0.22
N ASP A 150 -22.53 -21.02 -0.22
CA ASP A 150 -21.73 -21.08 -1.44
C ASP A 150 -20.35 -21.68 -1.15
N GLU A 151 -20.10 -22.85 -1.68
CA GLU A 151 -18.80 -23.54 -1.62
C GLU A 151 -17.68 -22.78 -2.34
N HIS A 152 -18.02 -21.71 -3.07
CA HIS A 152 -17.10 -20.87 -3.82
C HIS A 152 -17.15 -19.39 -3.40
N PRO A 153 -16.57 -19.02 -2.26
CA PRO A 153 -16.66 -17.66 -1.72
C PRO A 153 -15.95 -16.58 -2.57
N PHE A 154 -15.36 -16.93 -3.70
CA PHE A 154 -14.55 -16.04 -4.55
C PHE A 154 -15.15 -15.83 -5.94
N ARG A 155 -16.46 -15.64 -6.04
CA ARG A 155 -17.12 -15.31 -7.33
C ARG A 155 -16.66 -13.99 -7.93
N PHE A 156 -16.20 -13.08 -7.08
CA PHE A 156 -15.56 -11.82 -7.52
C PHE A 156 -14.07 -11.97 -7.41
N GLY A 157 -13.34 -11.47 -8.40
CA GLY A 157 -11.90 -11.38 -8.28
C GLY A 157 -11.52 -10.64 -7.00
N SER A 158 -10.53 -11.13 -6.29
CA SER A 158 -9.97 -10.50 -5.11
C SER A 158 -8.55 -10.06 -5.39
N PHE A 159 -8.28 -8.79 -5.12
CA PHE A 159 -6.94 -8.25 -5.24
C PHE A 159 -6.07 -8.83 -4.12
N THR A 160 -4.86 -9.25 -4.45
CA THR A 160 -3.93 -9.84 -3.49
C THR A 160 -2.65 -9.03 -3.44
N THR A 161 -2.01 -9.00 -2.27
CA THR A 161 -0.68 -8.41 -2.14
C THR A 161 0.36 -9.27 -2.85
N MET A 162 1.37 -8.64 -3.43
CA MET A 162 2.53 -9.31 -4.02
C MET A 162 3.41 -9.95 -2.92
N GLY A 163 3.51 -9.29 -1.78
CA GLY A 163 4.29 -9.74 -0.63
C GLY A 163 4.80 -8.58 0.18
N GLU A 164 5.69 -8.91 1.11
CA GLU A 164 6.36 -7.94 1.97
C GLU A 164 7.87 -8.11 1.85
N LEU A 165 8.56 -6.98 1.74
CA LEU A 165 10.01 -6.90 1.77
C LEU A 165 10.45 -6.38 3.14
N TYR A 166 11.34 -7.09 3.78
CA TYR A 166 11.99 -6.68 5.01
C TYR A 166 13.46 -6.40 4.73
N ILE A 167 13.94 -5.24 5.17
CA ILE A 167 15.33 -4.84 5.06
C ILE A 167 15.81 -4.55 6.47
N GLU A 168 16.59 -5.46 7.02
CA GLU A 168 17.13 -5.32 8.36
C GLU A 168 18.40 -4.46 8.33
N THR A 169 18.62 -3.73 9.41
CA THR A 169 19.81 -2.92 9.64
C THR A 169 20.34 -3.19 11.05
N ASP A 170 21.58 -2.85 11.31
CA ASP A 170 22.16 -2.89 12.65
C ASP A 170 21.75 -1.69 13.54
N LEU A 171 20.81 -0.88 13.07
CA LEU A 171 20.34 0.31 13.76
C LEU A 171 19.19 -0.02 14.73
N SER A 172 19.11 0.74 15.81
CA SER A 172 17.99 0.69 16.75
C SER A 172 17.37 2.07 16.91
N GLU A 173 16.14 2.15 17.37
CA GLU A 173 15.44 3.42 17.62
C GLU A 173 15.95 4.14 18.90
N LEU A 174 16.71 3.45 19.73
CA LEU A 174 17.27 4.03 20.94
C LEU A 174 18.23 5.20 20.61
N ARG A 175 18.06 6.33 21.27
CA ARG A 175 18.84 7.56 21.08
C ARG A 175 18.80 8.16 19.67
N MET A 176 17.80 7.78 18.88
CA MET A 176 17.51 8.42 17.61
C MET A 176 16.96 9.84 17.82
N LYS A 177 17.33 10.76 16.94
CA LYS A 177 16.87 12.16 16.95
C LYS A 177 16.43 12.58 15.55
N ASN A 178 15.71 13.67 15.48
CA ASN A 178 15.33 14.33 14.22
C ASN A 178 14.70 13.39 13.19
N TYR A 179 13.95 12.38 13.68
CA TYR A 179 13.29 11.44 12.78
C TYR A 179 12.21 12.15 11.96
N ARG A 180 12.20 11.86 10.65
CA ARG A 180 11.14 12.27 9.72
C ARG A 180 10.95 11.19 8.66
N ARG A 181 9.72 10.94 8.32
CA ARG A 181 9.34 10.23 7.09
C ARG A 181 8.34 11.09 6.33
N ILE A 182 8.60 11.23 5.05
CA ILE A 182 7.97 12.23 4.18
C ILE A 182 7.54 11.53 2.90
N LEU A 183 6.30 11.76 2.49
CA LEU A 183 5.84 11.48 1.14
C LEU A 183 5.74 12.82 0.40
N SER A 184 6.62 13.05 -0.55
CA SER A 184 6.55 14.20 -1.45
C SER A 184 5.64 13.86 -2.63
N LEU A 185 4.54 14.60 -2.77
CA LEU A 185 3.60 14.44 -3.89
C LEU A 185 4.15 15.07 -5.17
N ASP A 186 5.04 16.05 -5.05
CA ASP A 186 5.68 16.70 -6.21
C ASP A 186 6.67 15.77 -6.90
N SER A 187 7.43 14.99 -6.13
CA SER A 187 8.46 14.09 -6.65
C SER A 187 8.03 12.62 -6.70
N ALA A 188 6.84 12.30 -6.17
CA ALA A 188 6.35 10.93 -6.00
C ALA A 188 7.36 10.02 -5.26
N MET A 189 8.05 10.58 -4.25
CA MET A 189 9.05 9.89 -3.46
C MET A 189 8.68 9.82 -1.99
N ALA A 190 8.97 8.67 -1.37
CA ALA A 190 9.02 8.56 0.08
C ALA A 190 10.47 8.71 0.56
N VAL A 191 10.65 9.43 1.67
CA VAL A 191 11.95 9.66 2.29
C VAL A 191 11.84 9.37 3.78
N VAL A 192 12.81 8.66 4.33
CA VAL A 192 12.99 8.47 5.78
C VAL A 192 14.34 9.04 6.16
N GLN A 193 14.39 9.89 7.16
CA GLN A 193 15.63 10.48 7.64
C GLN A 193 15.66 10.56 9.16
N PHE A 194 16.84 10.39 9.75
CA PHE A 194 17.06 10.48 11.19
C PHE A 194 18.53 10.63 11.51
N ASP A 195 18.81 11.13 12.71
CA ASP A 195 20.16 11.22 13.28
C ASP A 195 20.34 10.15 14.36
N LYS A 196 21.46 9.46 14.34
CA LYS A 196 21.85 8.53 15.39
C LYS A 196 23.35 8.57 15.62
N GLU A 197 23.74 8.81 16.87
CA GLU A 197 25.15 8.82 17.31
C GLU A 197 26.03 9.75 16.44
N GLY A 198 25.47 10.91 16.05
CA GLY A 198 26.15 11.90 15.24
C GLY A 198 26.35 11.51 13.78
N VAL A 199 25.56 10.55 13.28
CA VAL A 199 25.48 10.16 11.88
C VAL A 199 24.08 10.49 11.38
N GLN A 200 23.97 11.09 10.20
CA GLN A 200 22.73 11.33 9.53
C GLN A 200 22.43 10.18 8.56
N TYR A 201 21.28 9.57 8.72
CA TYR A 201 20.80 8.50 7.85
C TYR A 201 19.68 9.01 6.98
N ARG A 202 19.69 8.60 5.72
CA ARG A 202 18.62 8.90 4.76
C ARG A 202 18.32 7.70 3.91
N ARG A 203 17.01 7.43 3.75
CA ARG A 203 16.48 6.40 2.85
C ARG A 203 15.52 7.08 1.88
N LYS A 204 15.59 6.74 0.60
CA LYS A 204 14.70 7.24 -0.45
C LYS A 204 14.08 6.05 -1.16
N TYR A 205 12.83 6.21 -1.55
CA TYR A 205 12.05 5.17 -2.21
C TYR A 205 11.23 5.81 -3.32
N PHE A 206 11.27 5.25 -4.50
CA PHE A 206 10.38 5.64 -5.59
C PHE A 206 10.15 4.46 -6.54
N ILE A 207 9.08 4.56 -7.35
CA ILE A 207 8.79 3.57 -8.40
C ILE A 207 8.84 4.28 -9.74
N SER A 208 9.82 3.87 -10.57
CA SER A 208 9.98 4.41 -11.92
C SER A 208 8.84 3.95 -12.81
N TYR A 209 8.23 4.90 -13.53
CA TYR A 209 7.22 4.58 -14.54
C TYR A 209 7.83 3.96 -15.80
N PRO A 210 8.87 4.58 -16.43
CA PRO A 210 9.43 4.06 -17.68
C PRO A 210 10.13 2.71 -17.51
N ASP A 211 10.79 2.49 -16.36
CA ASP A 211 11.58 1.28 -16.13
C ASP A 211 10.78 0.18 -15.43
N SER A 212 9.60 0.50 -14.89
CA SER A 212 8.76 -0.43 -14.12
C SER A 212 9.52 -1.14 -12.98
N VAL A 213 10.34 -0.39 -12.27
CA VAL A 213 11.13 -0.89 -11.13
C VAL A 213 10.91 -0.02 -9.91
N MET A 214 11.00 -0.62 -8.73
CA MET A 214 11.16 0.10 -7.47
C MET A 214 12.64 0.32 -7.20
N ALA A 215 13.01 1.57 -6.93
CA ALA A 215 14.36 1.94 -6.54
C ALA A 215 14.40 2.41 -5.09
N MET A 216 15.44 2.00 -4.39
CA MET A 216 15.68 2.33 -3.00
C MET A 216 17.13 2.78 -2.83
N GLU A 217 17.33 3.86 -2.09
CA GLU A 217 18.65 4.37 -1.72
C GLU A 217 18.76 4.44 -0.20
N PHE A 218 19.77 3.81 0.36
CA PHE A 218 20.11 3.88 1.77
C PHE A 218 21.46 4.56 1.90
N SER A 219 21.54 5.66 2.62
CA SER A 219 22.76 6.45 2.76
C SER A 219 22.98 6.91 4.19
N ALA A 220 24.26 7.16 4.50
CA ALA A 220 24.71 7.77 5.72
C ALA A 220 25.75 8.85 5.37
N ASP A 221 25.80 9.94 6.14
CA ASP A 221 26.77 11.03 5.94
C ASP A 221 28.23 10.66 6.32
N LYS A 222 28.40 9.49 6.94
CA LYS A 222 29.72 8.95 7.30
C LYS A 222 29.94 7.58 6.66
N ALA A 223 31.10 7.41 6.08
CA ALA A 223 31.50 6.16 5.44
C ALA A 223 31.45 4.96 6.41
N GLY A 224 31.02 3.80 5.91
CA GLY A 224 30.97 2.55 6.68
C GLY A 224 29.93 2.51 7.79
N LYS A 225 28.93 3.42 7.76
CA LYS A 225 27.86 3.47 8.77
C LYS A 225 26.51 2.93 8.27
N GLN A 226 26.39 2.60 7.00
CA GLN A 226 25.21 1.98 6.43
C GLN A 226 25.45 0.49 6.23
N ASN A 227 24.89 -0.33 7.12
CA ASN A 227 24.93 -1.79 7.03
C ASN A 227 23.50 -2.32 6.80
N LEU A 228 23.34 -3.09 5.76
CA LEU A 228 22.11 -3.85 5.47
C LEU A 228 22.42 -5.34 5.72
N VAL A 229 21.46 -6.03 6.33
CA VAL A 229 21.56 -7.45 6.66
C VAL A 229 20.52 -8.24 5.87
#